data_82bd2ced17a6de81049a6d615232eda3
#
_entry.id   82bd2ced17a6de81049a6d615232eda3
#
_cell.length_a   1.000
_cell.length_b   1.000
_cell.length_c   1.000
_cell.angle_alpha   90.00
_cell.angle_beta   90.00
_cell.angle_gamma   90.00
#
_symmetry.space_group_name_H-M   'P 1'
#
loop_
_entity.id
_entity.type
_entity.pdbx_description
1 polymer ?
#
loop_
_entity_poly.entity_id
_entity_poly.type
_entity_poly.pdbx_seq_one_letter_code
_entity_poly.pdbx_strand_id
1 'polypeptide(L)'
;TTEIYTFPYTTLFRSPAGENILPAGLGCRDTLRFEAALPLYGNELNDDRTPVQAGFKFFVKLDKERNFIGKEALMKEQENGVTYSLAGLEFIGKGIPRHGYEVFVGDESVGEITTGYLAPTIGKSIANVLIKVPYNKLGTEVEVQVRKKRVPAKIISKFYLRNHKKNKEGTK
;
A
#
# COMPACT_ATOMS: atom_id res chain seq x y z
N THR A 1 -20.33 -25.61 17.89
CA THR A 1 -20.25 -24.25 17.29
C THR A 1 -19.21 -24.11 16.20
N THR A 2 -18.30 -25.07 16.06
CA THR A 2 -17.20 -25.04 15.04
C THR A 2 -17.65 -25.54 13.66
N GLU A 3 -18.75 -26.27 13.59
CA GLU A 3 -19.25 -26.87 12.33
C GLU A 3 -19.93 -25.86 11.39
N ILE A 4 -20.44 -24.75 11.91
CA ILE A 4 -21.18 -23.76 11.13
C ILE A 4 -20.27 -22.98 10.18
N TYR A 5 -18.98 -22.82 10.50
CA TYR A 5 -18.03 -22.05 9.71
C TYR A 5 -17.25 -22.84 8.65
N THR A 6 -17.23 -24.16 8.75
CA THR A 6 -16.50 -25.01 7.80
C THR A 6 -17.33 -25.42 6.59
N PHE A 7 -18.64 -25.43 6.69
CA PHE A 7 -19.51 -26.02 5.67
C PHE A 7 -19.69 -25.18 4.39
N PRO A 8 -19.91 -23.86 4.42
CA PRO A 8 -20.14 -23.10 3.18
C PRO A 8 -18.89 -22.96 2.31
N TYR A 9 -17.73 -22.79 2.93
CA TYR A 9 -16.48 -22.53 2.20
C TYR A 9 -15.94 -23.77 1.52
N THR A 10 -15.98 -24.91 2.15
CA THR A 10 -15.49 -26.17 1.54
C THR A 10 -16.37 -26.65 0.40
N THR A 11 -17.68 -26.38 0.45
CA THR A 11 -18.62 -26.78 -0.60
C THR A 11 -18.53 -25.86 -1.82
N LEU A 12 -18.40 -24.55 -1.63
CA LEU A 12 -18.23 -23.57 -2.70
C LEU A 12 -16.93 -23.77 -3.48
N PHE A 13 -15.85 -24.13 -2.80
CA PHE A 13 -14.54 -24.32 -3.45
C PHE A 13 -14.28 -25.73 -3.97
N ARG A 14 -15.02 -26.74 -3.49
CA ARG A 14 -14.85 -28.12 -3.96
C ARG A 14 -15.71 -28.48 -5.17
N SER A 15 -16.81 -27.78 -5.38
CA SER A 15 -17.84 -28.28 -6.31
C SER A 15 -17.54 -28.06 -7.81
N PRO A 16 -17.11 -26.89 -8.32
CA PRO A 16 -16.98 -26.69 -9.77
C PRO A 16 -15.56 -26.72 -10.30
N ALA A 17 -14.55 -26.70 -9.49
CA ALA A 17 -13.21 -26.34 -9.93
C ALA A 17 -12.28 -27.52 -10.21
N GLY A 18 -12.72 -28.72 -9.92
CA GLY A 18 -11.93 -29.93 -10.17
C GLY A 18 -10.59 -29.97 -9.43
N GLU A 19 -9.70 -30.81 -9.88
CA GLU A 19 -8.42 -31.10 -9.24
C GLU A 19 -7.35 -29.98 -9.42
N ASN A 20 -7.67 -28.92 -10.18
CA ASN A 20 -6.71 -27.89 -10.57
C ASN A 20 -6.67 -26.65 -9.66
N ILE A 21 -7.46 -26.59 -8.60
CA ILE A 21 -7.45 -25.49 -7.64
C ILE A 21 -6.77 -25.91 -6.34
N LEU A 22 -5.68 -25.22 -6.03
CA LEU A 22 -4.97 -25.38 -4.76
C LEU A 22 -5.39 -24.29 -3.76
N PRO A 23 -5.61 -24.64 -2.48
CA PRO A 23 -5.89 -23.65 -1.45
C PRO A 23 -4.67 -22.74 -1.25
N ALA A 24 -4.92 -21.42 -1.18
CA ALA A 24 -3.91 -20.42 -0.93
C ALA A 24 -4.23 -19.65 0.37
N GLY A 25 -3.21 -19.31 1.15
CA GLY A 25 -3.37 -18.58 2.40
C GLY A 25 -3.59 -17.07 2.19
N LEU A 26 -3.98 -16.37 3.26
CA LEU A 26 -4.19 -14.91 3.26
C LEU A 26 -2.96 -14.11 2.83
N GLY A 27 -1.75 -14.60 3.12
CA GLY A 27 -0.50 -13.98 2.69
C GLY A 27 -0.37 -13.86 1.17
N CYS A 28 -0.86 -14.85 0.42
CA CYS A 28 -0.91 -14.79 -1.05
C CYS A 28 -1.79 -13.62 -1.52
N ARG A 29 -3.00 -13.48 -0.97
CA ARG A 29 -3.90 -12.37 -1.29
C ARG A 29 -3.26 -11.03 -0.96
N ASP A 30 -2.58 -10.92 0.17
CA ASP A 30 -1.98 -9.67 0.63
C ASP A 30 -0.79 -9.22 -0.24
N THR A 31 0.08 -10.15 -0.64
CA THR A 31 1.17 -9.83 -1.58
C THR A 31 0.64 -9.45 -2.97
N LEU A 32 -0.36 -10.16 -3.48
CA LEU A 32 -0.97 -9.86 -4.78
C LEU A 32 -1.63 -8.48 -4.81
N ARG A 33 -2.45 -8.14 -3.80
CA ARG A 33 -3.12 -6.83 -3.75
C ARG A 33 -2.09 -5.69 -3.62
N PHE A 34 -1.04 -5.91 -2.82
CA PHE A 34 0.01 -4.93 -2.57
C PHE A 34 0.79 -4.61 -3.85
N GLU A 35 1.27 -5.61 -4.58
CA GLU A 35 1.96 -5.41 -5.86
C GLU A 35 1.09 -4.71 -6.92
N ALA A 36 -0.22 -4.93 -6.88
CA ALA A 36 -1.21 -4.27 -7.74
C ALA A 36 -1.59 -2.85 -7.28
N ALA A 37 -0.99 -2.34 -6.20
CA ALA A 37 -1.29 -1.04 -5.58
C ALA A 37 -2.74 -0.92 -5.08
N LEU A 38 -3.36 -2.03 -4.69
CA LEU A 38 -4.69 -2.03 -4.09
C LEU A 38 -4.59 -1.81 -2.56
N PRO A 39 -5.40 -0.92 -1.99
CA PRO A 39 -5.37 -0.63 -0.57
C PRO A 39 -5.99 -1.76 0.26
N LEU A 40 -5.59 -1.82 1.52
CA LEU A 40 -6.25 -2.63 2.55
C LEU A 40 -6.76 -1.70 3.63
N TYR A 41 -8.04 -1.87 4.03
CA TYR A 41 -8.57 -1.20 5.21
C TYR A 41 -7.84 -1.68 6.48
N GLY A 42 -7.48 -0.75 7.34
CA GLY A 42 -6.60 -0.97 8.48
C GLY A 42 -5.14 -0.61 8.22
N ASN A 43 -4.69 -0.62 6.95
CA ASN A 43 -3.33 -0.27 6.56
C ASN A 43 -3.27 1.08 5.85
N GLU A 44 -3.65 1.13 4.57
CA GLU A 44 -3.64 2.35 3.76
C GLU A 44 -4.85 3.25 4.02
N LEU A 45 -5.98 2.67 4.41
CA LEU A 45 -7.24 3.34 4.73
C LEU A 45 -7.68 2.92 6.12
N ASN A 46 -8.13 3.87 6.94
CA ASN A 46 -8.73 3.65 8.26
C ASN A 46 -9.55 4.89 8.66
N ASP A 47 -10.02 4.94 9.89
CA ASP A 47 -10.85 6.04 10.38
C ASP A 47 -10.07 7.37 10.49
N ASP A 48 -8.74 7.33 10.57
CA ASP A 48 -7.86 8.49 10.71
C ASP A 48 -7.23 8.94 9.38
N ARG A 49 -7.43 8.19 8.29
CA ARG A 49 -6.79 8.43 6.98
C ARG A 49 -7.84 8.58 5.90
N THR A 50 -7.87 9.76 5.29
CA THR A 50 -8.80 10.05 4.22
C THR A 50 -8.43 9.36 2.90
N PRO A 51 -9.41 9.13 2.01
CA PRO A 51 -9.12 8.64 0.67
C PRO A 51 -8.20 9.56 -0.13
N VAL A 52 -8.19 10.87 0.17
CA VAL A 52 -7.33 11.85 -0.50
C VAL A 52 -5.88 11.64 -0.11
N GLN A 53 -5.58 11.50 1.19
CA GLN A 53 -4.24 11.17 1.71
C GLN A 53 -3.73 9.82 1.18
N ALA A 54 -4.61 8.82 1.13
CA ALA A 54 -4.30 7.51 0.59
C ALA A 54 -4.10 7.49 -0.95
N GLY A 55 -4.28 8.65 -1.62
CA GLY A 55 -4.08 8.77 -3.06
C GLY A 55 -5.18 8.16 -3.90
N PHE A 56 -6.40 8.07 -3.36
CA PHE A 56 -7.60 7.55 -4.04
C PHE A 56 -8.59 8.66 -4.43
N LYS A 57 -8.10 9.90 -4.57
CA LYS A 57 -8.88 11.06 -5.01
C LYS A 57 -9.70 10.78 -6.28
N PHE A 58 -9.17 9.97 -7.21
CA PHE A 58 -9.87 9.63 -8.45
C PHE A 58 -11.22 8.95 -8.22
N PHE A 59 -11.36 8.18 -7.15
CA PHE A 59 -12.60 7.48 -6.81
C PHE A 59 -13.59 8.36 -6.04
N VAL A 60 -13.13 9.47 -5.48
CA VAL A 60 -13.96 10.43 -4.74
C VAL A 60 -14.40 11.55 -5.68
N LYS A 61 -15.67 11.50 -6.11
CA LYS A 61 -16.24 12.46 -7.04
C LYS A 61 -16.82 13.67 -6.31
N LEU A 62 -15.97 14.65 -5.97
CA LEU A 62 -16.37 15.85 -5.26
C LEU A 62 -17.12 16.86 -6.14
N ASP A 63 -16.95 16.76 -7.45
CA ASP A 63 -17.57 17.60 -8.49
C ASP A 63 -19.05 17.29 -8.74
N LYS A 64 -19.54 16.12 -8.28
CA LYS A 64 -20.94 15.76 -8.45
C LYS A 64 -21.88 16.58 -7.53
N GLU A 65 -23.05 16.95 -8.04
CA GLU A 65 -24.07 17.67 -7.28
C GLU A 65 -24.59 16.90 -6.06
N ARG A 66 -24.63 15.55 -6.17
CA ARG A 66 -25.11 14.71 -5.08
C ARG A 66 -24.23 14.83 -3.85
N ASN A 67 -24.85 15.14 -2.73
CA ASN A 67 -24.16 15.24 -1.45
C ASN A 67 -23.97 13.85 -0.81
N PHE A 68 -22.93 13.70 0.01
CA PHE A 68 -22.62 12.51 0.81
C PHE A 68 -21.93 12.93 2.12
N ILE A 69 -21.97 12.06 3.13
CA ILE A 69 -21.34 12.29 4.43
C ILE A 69 -19.83 12.45 4.24
N GLY A 70 -19.26 13.55 4.75
CA GLY A 70 -17.83 13.86 4.65
C GLY A 70 -17.42 14.63 3.40
N LYS A 71 -18.31 14.92 2.43
CA LYS A 71 -17.97 15.67 1.21
C LYS A 71 -17.29 16.99 1.50
N GLU A 72 -17.84 17.81 2.41
CA GLU A 72 -17.29 19.13 2.75
C GLU A 72 -15.89 19.02 3.38
N ALA A 73 -15.65 18.04 4.24
CA ALA A 73 -14.35 17.80 4.84
C ALA A 73 -13.29 17.46 3.80
N LEU A 74 -13.64 16.57 2.85
CA LEU A 74 -12.74 16.18 1.76
C LEU A 74 -12.50 17.33 0.76
N MET A 75 -13.48 18.19 0.52
CA MET A 75 -13.30 19.40 -0.30
C MET A 75 -12.31 20.35 0.36
N LYS A 76 -12.47 20.66 1.65
CA LYS A 76 -11.53 21.50 2.41
C LYS A 76 -10.12 20.93 2.43
N GLU A 77 -9.97 19.61 2.62
CA GLU A 77 -8.67 18.95 2.58
C GLU A 77 -8.03 19.05 1.19
N GLN A 78 -8.82 18.94 0.13
CA GLN A 78 -8.32 19.08 -1.23
C GLN A 78 -7.87 20.51 -1.55
N GLU A 79 -8.57 21.52 -1.05
CA GLU A 79 -8.24 22.94 -1.24
C GLU A 79 -7.00 23.35 -0.44
N ASN A 80 -6.90 22.92 0.82
CA ASN A 80 -5.77 23.23 1.70
C ASN A 80 -4.51 22.41 1.39
N GLY A 81 -4.64 21.34 0.60
CA GLY A 81 -3.60 20.33 0.41
C GLY A 81 -3.55 19.33 1.56
N VAL A 82 -2.96 18.17 1.29
CA VAL A 82 -2.77 17.10 2.27
C VAL A 82 -1.44 17.26 3.00
N THR A 83 -1.43 17.02 4.31
CA THR A 83 -0.20 17.01 5.10
C THR A 83 0.61 15.73 4.85
N TYR A 84 -0.08 14.61 4.68
CA TYR A 84 0.50 13.30 4.38
C TYR A 84 -0.02 12.76 3.05
N SER A 85 0.80 11.96 2.38
CA SER A 85 0.43 11.31 1.12
C SER A 85 1.00 9.89 1.08
N LEU A 86 0.24 8.98 0.51
CA LEU A 86 0.69 7.61 0.29
C LEU A 86 1.64 7.55 -0.92
N ALA A 87 2.85 7.07 -0.69
CA ALA A 87 3.88 6.85 -1.70
C ALA A 87 4.36 5.40 -1.70
N GLY A 88 5.10 5.01 -2.73
CA GLY A 88 5.88 3.78 -2.75
C GLY A 88 7.28 4.01 -2.17
N LEU A 89 7.88 2.95 -1.63
CA LEU A 89 9.23 2.97 -1.08
C LEU A 89 9.95 1.69 -1.47
N GLU A 90 11.23 1.79 -1.84
CA GLU A 90 12.12 0.67 -2.12
C GLU A 90 13.30 0.70 -1.15
N PHE A 91 13.60 -0.41 -0.48
CA PHE A 91 14.81 -0.54 0.32
C PHE A 91 16.04 -0.65 -0.59
N ILE A 92 17.05 0.16 -0.31
CA ILE A 92 18.37 0.07 -0.93
C ILE A 92 19.23 -0.92 -0.16
N GLY A 93 19.06 -0.96 1.15
CA GLY A 93 19.76 -1.87 2.06
C GLY A 93 19.04 -3.21 2.25
N LYS A 94 19.69 -4.12 2.97
CA LYS A 94 19.11 -5.42 3.35
C LYS A 94 18.05 -5.24 4.42
N GLY A 95 16.87 -5.78 4.17
CA GLY A 95 15.74 -5.77 5.11
C GLY A 95 14.42 -6.02 4.42
N ILE A 96 13.39 -6.32 5.19
CA ILE A 96 12.02 -6.44 4.72
C ILE A 96 11.19 -5.39 5.47
N PRO A 97 10.59 -4.43 4.75
CA PRO A 97 9.74 -3.44 5.38
C PRO A 97 8.50 -4.11 6.00
N ARG A 98 8.05 -3.58 7.13
CA ARG A 98 6.86 -4.07 7.84
C ARG A 98 5.97 -2.90 8.23
N HIS A 99 4.70 -3.17 8.38
CA HIS A 99 3.72 -2.23 8.91
C HIS A 99 4.20 -1.61 10.23
N GLY A 100 4.00 -0.30 10.40
CA GLY A 100 4.35 0.44 11.59
C GLY A 100 5.83 0.83 11.73
N TYR A 101 6.70 0.52 10.75
CA TYR A 101 8.06 1.01 10.77
C TYR A 101 8.10 2.50 10.43
N GLU A 102 8.75 3.28 11.28
CA GLU A 102 8.92 4.72 11.08
C GLU A 102 9.94 5.04 9.99
N VAL A 103 9.67 6.13 9.28
CA VAL A 103 10.50 6.64 8.18
C VAL A 103 11.07 7.99 8.56
N PHE A 104 12.37 8.17 8.34
CA PHE A 104 13.15 9.33 8.76
C PHE A 104 13.84 10.02 7.58
N VAL A 105 14.01 11.33 7.72
CA VAL A 105 14.95 12.14 6.96
C VAL A 105 15.84 12.87 7.97
N GLY A 106 17.12 12.46 8.07
CA GLY A 106 17.95 12.86 9.20
C GLY A 106 17.37 12.34 10.53
N ASP A 107 17.12 13.23 11.47
CA ASP A 107 16.52 12.89 12.76
C ASP A 107 15.01 13.14 12.84
N GLU A 108 14.41 13.69 11.80
CA GLU A 108 12.96 13.91 11.72
C GLU A 108 12.21 12.64 11.29
N SER A 109 11.22 12.23 12.09
CA SER A 109 10.24 11.22 11.68
C SER A 109 9.25 11.86 10.71
N VAL A 110 9.28 11.41 9.45
CA VAL A 110 8.51 11.98 8.35
C VAL A 110 7.35 11.10 7.90
N GLY A 111 7.23 9.89 8.41
CA GLY A 111 6.13 8.99 8.04
C GLY A 111 6.26 7.59 8.62
N GLU A 112 5.37 6.71 8.17
CA GLU A 112 5.35 5.30 8.59
C GLU A 112 4.99 4.37 7.44
N ILE A 113 5.50 3.14 7.49
CA ILE A 113 5.17 2.08 6.54
C ILE A 113 3.77 1.53 6.84
N THR A 114 2.88 1.58 5.86
CA THR A 114 1.53 1.03 5.95
C THR A 114 1.48 -0.45 5.57
N THR A 115 2.22 -0.84 4.53
CA THR A 115 2.36 -2.23 4.08
C THR A 115 3.73 -2.43 3.46
N GLY A 116 4.39 -3.55 3.72
CA GLY A 116 5.69 -3.82 3.08
C GLY A 116 6.04 -5.31 3.04
N TYR A 117 6.67 -5.70 1.94
CA TYR A 117 7.06 -7.08 1.66
C TYR A 117 8.34 -7.16 0.82
N LEU A 118 8.96 -8.34 0.84
CA LEU A 118 9.76 -8.79 -0.30
C LEU A 118 8.76 -9.24 -1.38
N ALA A 119 8.56 -8.40 -2.39
CA ALA A 119 7.54 -8.60 -3.41
C ALA A 119 7.89 -9.77 -4.34
N PRO A 120 7.08 -10.84 -4.41
CA PRO A 120 7.46 -12.06 -5.13
C PRO A 120 7.67 -11.86 -6.63
N THR A 121 6.82 -11.05 -7.27
CA THR A 121 6.87 -10.81 -8.72
C THR A 121 8.02 -9.86 -9.10
N ILE A 122 8.32 -8.90 -8.23
CA ILE A 122 9.28 -7.83 -8.50
C ILE A 122 10.68 -8.21 -8.03
N GLY A 123 10.78 -9.08 -7.01
CA GLY A 123 12.04 -9.55 -6.43
C GLY A 123 12.75 -8.50 -5.56
N LYS A 124 12.04 -7.46 -5.11
CA LYS A 124 12.57 -6.35 -4.31
C LYS A 124 11.82 -6.15 -3.01
N SER A 125 12.52 -5.63 -2.01
CA SER A 125 11.89 -5.18 -0.75
C SER A 125 11.25 -3.82 -0.96
N ILE A 126 9.94 -3.78 -1.07
CA ILE A 126 9.16 -2.58 -1.34
C ILE A 126 8.05 -2.37 -0.30
N ALA A 127 7.61 -1.15 -0.14
CA ALA A 127 6.57 -0.78 0.82
C ALA A 127 5.69 0.36 0.32
N ASN A 128 4.46 0.41 0.81
CA ASN A 128 3.65 1.62 0.85
C ASN A 128 4.02 2.39 2.11
N VAL A 129 4.20 3.68 1.99
CA VAL A 129 4.53 4.59 3.08
C VAL A 129 3.58 5.78 3.10
N LEU A 130 3.02 6.10 4.25
CA LEU A 130 2.33 7.36 4.49
C LEU A 130 3.37 8.36 4.96
N ILE A 131 3.66 9.36 4.13
CA ILE A 131 4.79 10.28 4.35
C ILE A 131 4.35 11.74 4.26
N LYS A 132 4.95 12.61 5.07
CA LYS A 132 4.73 14.06 5.01
C LYS A 132 5.08 14.61 3.62
N VAL A 133 4.26 15.52 3.13
CA VAL A 133 4.60 16.38 2.00
C VAL A 133 5.57 17.47 2.52
N PRO A 134 6.74 17.75 1.88
CA PRO A 134 7.10 17.42 0.49
C PRO A 134 8.00 16.17 0.29
N TYR A 135 8.22 15.35 1.31
CA TYR A 135 9.12 14.19 1.23
C TYR A 135 8.61 13.04 0.32
N ASN A 136 7.37 13.12 -0.14
CA ASN A 136 6.74 12.15 -1.05
C ASN A 136 7.20 12.21 -2.51
N LYS A 137 8.16 13.08 -2.85
CA LYS A 137 8.69 13.22 -4.22
C LYS A 137 9.47 11.98 -4.63
N LEU A 138 9.27 11.55 -5.89
CA LEU A 138 10.01 10.41 -6.44
C LEU A 138 11.52 10.67 -6.40
N GLY A 139 12.25 9.69 -5.92
CA GLY A 139 13.70 9.77 -5.81
C GLY A 139 14.20 10.32 -4.46
N THR A 140 13.33 10.83 -3.58
CA THR A 140 13.73 11.26 -2.24
C THR A 140 14.33 10.07 -1.47
N GLU A 141 15.53 10.28 -0.93
CA GLU A 141 16.21 9.32 -0.07
C GLU A 141 15.70 9.49 1.37
N VAL A 142 15.41 8.36 2.00
CA VAL A 142 14.89 8.29 3.36
C VAL A 142 15.51 7.10 4.08
N GLU A 143 15.35 7.04 5.38
CA GLU A 143 15.77 5.90 6.20
C GLU A 143 14.57 5.28 6.90
N VAL A 144 14.55 3.97 6.98
CA VAL A 144 13.49 3.23 7.70
C VAL A 144 14.06 2.61 8.96
N GLN A 145 13.42 2.85 10.08
CA GLN A 145 13.79 2.27 11.37
C GLN A 145 13.38 0.80 11.43
N VAL A 146 14.34 -0.08 11.21
CA VAL A 146 14.14 -1.53 11.33
C VAL A 146 14.76 -2.00 12.63
N ARG A 147 13.94 -2.19 13.66
CA ARG A 147 14.38 -2.49 15.03
C ARG A 147 15.35 -1.40 15.56
N LYS A 148 16.64 -1.72 15.73
CA LYS A 148 17.68 -0.80 16.22
C LYS A 148 18.54 -0.18 15.11
N LYS A 149 18.23 -0.44 13.84
CA LYS A 149 19.02 0.04 12.69
C LYS A 149 18.18 0.87 11.75
N ARG A 150 18.78 1.89 11.17
CA ARG A 150 18.20 2.63 10.04
C ARG A 150 18.67 2.00 8.74
N VAL A 151 17.73 1.68 7.86
CA VAL A 151 17.99 1.07 6.55
C VAL A 151 17.71 2.10 5.48
N PRO A 152 18.66 2.40 4.58
CA PRO A 152 18.44 3.36 3.52
C PRO A 152 17.39 2.84 2.54
N ALA A 153 16.52 3.76 2.12
CA ALA A 153 15.44 3.51 1.21
C ALA A 153 15.18 4.72 0.33
N LYS A 154 14.40 4.55 -0.72
CA LYS A 154 14.09 5.58 -1.70
C LYS A 154 12.60 5.62 -2.00
N ILE A 155 12.06 6.81 -2.12
CA ILE A 155 10.67 7.01 -2.53
C ILE A 155 10.53 6.70 -4.01
N ILE A 156 9.60 5.80 -4.33
CA ILE A 156 9.28 5.35 -5.67
C ILE A 156 7.77 5.46 -5.94
N SER A 157 7.37 5.20 -7.16
CA SER A 157 5.95 5.10 -7.50
C SER A 157 5.31 3.85 -6.88
N LYS A 158 4.14 3.99 -6.28
CA LYS A 158 3.36 2.88 -5.72
C LYS A 158 2.79 1.90 -6.78
N PHE A 159 2.86 2.25 -8.05
CA PHE A 159 2.39 1.39 -9.14
C PHE A 159 3.46 0.36 -9.57
N TYR A 160 3.81 -0.52 -8.67
CA TYR A 160 4.95 -1.44 -8.78
C TYR A 160 4.91 -2.33 -10.01
N LEU A 161 3.83 -3.10 -10.22
CA LEU A 161 3.69 -4.00 -11.37
C LEU A 161 3.70 -3.27 -12.70
N ARG A 162 3.04 -2.10 -12.78
CA ARG A 162 3.01 -1.29 -14.00
C ARG A 162 4.41 -0.83 -14.39
N ASN A 163 5.19 -0.38 -13.42
CA ASN A 163 6.54 0.09 -13.65
C ASN A 163 7.50 -1.07 -13.97
N HIS A 164 7.32 -2.22 -13.30
CA HIS A 164 8.11 -3.42 -13.57
C HIS A 164 7.91 -3.94 -15.00
N LYS A 165 6.67 -3.96 -15.51
CA LYS A 165 6.36 -4.33 -16.89
C LYS A 165 7.02 -3.37 -17.89
N LYS A 166 6.87 -2.05 -17.70
CA LYS A 166 7.50 -1.05 -18.58
C LYS A 166 9.02 -1.19 -18.66
N ASN A 167 9.68 -1.47 -17.54
CA ASN A 167 11.13 -1.66 -17.51
C ASN A 167 11.56 -2.92 -18.27
N LYS A 168 10.76 -4.00 -18.24
CA LYS A 168 11.03 -5.23 -19.00
C LYS A 168 10.84 -5.06 -20.52
N GLU A 169 9.86 -4.25 -20.91
CA GLU A 169 9.58 -3.97 -22.34
C GLU A 169 10.57 -3.00 -22.94
N GLY A 170 11.11 -2.04 -22.17
CA GLY A 170 12.12 -1.08 -22.61
C GLY A 170 13.56 -1.63 -22.70
N THR A 171 13.77 -2.89 -22.28
CA THR A 171 15.09 -3.57 -22.33
C THR A 171 15.20 -4.56 -23.51
N LYS A 172 14.20 -4.58 -24.40
CA LYS A 172 14.22 -5.31 -25.68
C LYS A 172 14.55 -4.30 -26.84
#